data_2f7bf3e930a38198b180a0f0614a604f
#
_entry.id   2f7bf3e930a38198b180a0f0614a604f
#
_cell.length_a   1.000
_cell.length_b   1.000
_cell.length_c   1.000
_cell.angle_alpha   90.00
_cell.angle_beta   90.00
_cell.angle_gamma   90.00
#
_symmetry.space_group_name_H-M   'P 1'
#
loop_
_entity.id
_entity.type
_entity.pdbx_description
1 polymer ?
#
loop_
_entity_poly.entity_id
_entity_poly.type
_entity_poly.pdbx_seq_one_letter_code
_entity_poly.pdbx_strand_id
1 'polypeptide(L)'
;RPFYDWLMARLSEPHTLPNGAQLDALLSAPSPKQYEFARLNLSYVVTSKRKLAQLVNEGKVNGWDDPRMPTIVGLRRRGYTPESLQLFADRIGVTKSDSWIDYSTLEGCLRDDLDPKAARAMAVLDPVQLTISNWDELMGEGTLDDCHAPVHPHHAELGQRHFKFGKHLWIERTDYEEVPAKGFFRLFPGNKVRLKYGHVIECTGA
;
A
#
# COMPACT_ATOMS: atom_id res chain seq x y z
N ARG A 1 -3.25 -36.56 6.68
CA ARG A 1 -4.18 -36.76 5.55
C ARG A 1 -4.80 -38.16 5.51
N PRO A 2 -4.06 -39.32 5.63
CA PRO A 2 -4.68 -40.63 5.58
C PRO A 2 -5.81 -40.81 6.60
N PHE A 3 -5.65 -40.30 7.83
CA PHE A 3 -6.70 -40.33 8.85
C PHE A 3 -7.95 -39.52 8.44
N TYR A 4 -7.76 -38.34 7.83
CA TYR A 4 -8.86 -37.53 7.31
C TYR A 4 -9.61 -38.25 6.18
N ASP A 5 -8.87 -38.80 5.22
CA ASP A 5 -9.44 -39.54 4.08
C ASP A 5 -10.23 -40.77 4.58
N TRP A 6 -9.67 -41.51 5.59
CA TRP A 6 -10.37 -42.61 6.26
C TRP A 6 -11.66 -42.15 6.97
N LEU A 7 -11.60 -41.03 7.70
CA LEU A 7 -12.76 -40.48 8.38
C LEU A 7 -13.87 -40.11 7.37
N MET A 8 -13.48 -39.42 6.27
CA MET A 8 -14.43 -39.03 5.23
C MET A 8 -15.09 -40.26 4.60
N ALA A 9 -14.33 -41.32 4.32
CA ALA A 9 -14.86 -42.58 3.78
C ALA A 9 -15.89 -43.18 4.75
N ARG A 10 -15.56 -43.26 6.05
CA ARG A 10 -16.48 -43.79 7.06
C ARG A 10 -17.76 -42.99 7.22
N LEU A 11 -17.68 -41.68 7.17
CA LEU A 11 -18.86 -40.81 7.27
C LEU A 11 -19.75 -40.82 6.02
N SER A 12 -19.19 -41.28 4.89
CA SER A 12 -19.93 -41.39 3.62
C SER A 12 -20.63 -42.74 3.39
N GLU A 13 -20.46 -43.69 4.32
CA GLU A 13 -21.07 -45.02 4.28
C GLU A 13 -22.07 -45.21 5.41
N PRO A 14 -23.15 -45.96 5.19
CA PRO A 14 -24.02 -46.39 6.29
C PRO A 14 -23.27 -47.33 7.27
N HIS A 15 -23.54 -47.23 8.53
CA HIS A 15 -22.90 -48.06 9.56
C HIS A 15 -23.93 -48.76 10.46
N THR A 16 -23.62 -50.01 10.85
CA THR A 16 -24.31 -50.68 11.88
C THR A 16 -23.61 -50.49 13.23
N LEU A 17 -24.29 -49.89 14.18
CA LEU A 17 -23.75 -49.68 15.54
C LEU A 17 -23.70 -51.01 16.33
N PRO A 18 -22.88 -51.08 17.39
CA PRO A 18 -22.78 -52.32 18.22
C PRO A 18 -24.11 -52.78 18.83
N ASN A 19 -25.07 -51.88 19.00
CA ASN A 19 -26.44 -52.17 19.48
C ASN A 19 -27.39 -52.62 18.36
N GLY A 20 -26.90 -52.85 17.14
CA GLY A 20 -27.70 -53.25 15.97
C GLY A 20 -28.44 -52.13 15.26
N ALA A 21 -28.38 -50.88 15.73
CA ALA A 21 -29.02 -49.77 15.08
C ALA A 21 -28.28 -49.39 13.79
N GLN A 22 -29.02 -49.02 12.74
CA GLN A 22 -28.46 -48.50 11.49
C GLN A 22 -28.28 -47.01 11.59
N LEU A 23 -27.10 -46.53 11.16
CA LEU A 23 -26.79 -45.11 11.01
C LEU A 23 -26.58 -44.83 9.51
N ASP A 24 -27.37 -43.95 8.97
CA ASP A 24 -27.23 -43.52 7.60
C ASP A 24 -25.93 -42.75 7.36
N ALA A 25 -25.50 -42.67 6.09
CA ALA A 25 -24.33 -41.86 5.70
C ALA A 25 -24.56 -40.40 6.12
N LEU A 26 -23.60 -39.84 6.86
CA LEU A 26 -23.64 -38.44 7.33
C LEU A 26 -23.17 -37.45 6.29
N LEU A 27 -22.42 -37.91 5.29
CA LEU A 27 -21.90 -37.08 4.20
C LEU A 27 -22.41 -37.58 2.85
N SER A 28 -22.98 -36.67 2.07
CA SER A 28 -23.32 -36.91 0.67
C SER A 28 -22.17 -36.45 -0.27
N ALA A 29 -22.15 -37.00 -1.49
CA ALA A 29 -21.22 -36.53 -2.52
C ALA A 29 -21.59 -35.12 -3.01
N PRO A 30 -20.60 -34.25 -3.34
CA PRO A 30 -19.15 -34.47 -3.21
C PRO A 30 -18.65 -34.32 -1.76
N SER A 31 -17.84 -35.27 -1.30
CA SER A 31 -17.27 -35.22 0.04
C SER A 31 -16.29 -34.04 0.19
N PRO A 32 -16.23 -33.40 1.37
CA PRO A 32 -15.25 -32.36 1.67
C PRO A 32 -13.81 -32.85 1.47
N LYS A 33 -12.93 -31.95 1.00
CA LYS A 33 -11.52 -32.27 0.77
C LYS A 33 -10.63 -31.42 1.67
N GLN A 34 -9.57 -32.02 2.19
CA GLN A 34 -8.52 -31.30 2.91
C GLN A 34 -7.47 -30.77 1.95
N TYR A 35 -7.25 -29.47 2.01
CA TYR A 35 -6.18 -28.79 1.29
C TYR A 35 -5.13 -28.29 2.27
N GLU A 36 -3.87 -28.60 2.01
CA GLU A 36 -2.73 -28.18 2.80
C GLU A 36 -1.90 -27.19 1.98
N PHE A 37 -1.44 -26.15 2.63
CA PHE A 37 -0.59 -25.14 2.01
C PHE A 37 0.43 -24.60 3.02
N ALA A 38 1.53 -24.07 2.50
CA ALA A 38 2.59 -23.49 3.29
C ALA A 38 2.17 -22.16 3.92
N ARG A 39 2.86 -21.80 4.99
CA ARG A 39 2.70 -20.49 5.61
C ARG A 39 3.25 -19.41 4.71
N LEU A 40 2.51 -18.30 4.56
CA LEU A 40 3.01 -17.08 3.96
C LEU A 40 4.03 -16.41 4.89
N ASN A 41 5.26 -16.25 4.40
CA ASN A 41 6.30 -15.47 5.06
C ASN A 41 6.57 -14.21 4.23
N LEU A 42 6.43 -13.06 4.86
CA LEU A 42 6.72 -11.76 4.25
C LEU A 42 7.99 -11.17 4.88
N SER A 43 8.88 -10.60 4.07
CA SER A 43 10.00 -9.81 4.56
C SER A 43 9.49 -8.56 5.31
N TYR A 44 10.22 -8.15 6.33
CA TYR A 44 9.93 -6.96 7.16
C TYR A 44 8.56 -6.94 7.86
N VAL A 45 7.85 -8.07 7.91
CA VAL A 45 6.53 -8.18 8.55
C VAL A 45 6.52 -9.27 9.61
N VAL A 46 5.98 -8.93 10.78
CA VAL A 46 5.68 -9.89 11.84
C VAL A 46 4.27 -10.43 11.65
N THR A 47 4.14 -11.73 11.29
CA THR A 47 2.86 -12.40 11.11
C THR A 47 2.41 -13.22 12.33
N SER A 48 3.25 -13.30 13.38
CA SER A 48 2.95 -14.05 14.59
C SER A 48 1.95 -13.32 15.48
N LYS A 49 0.77 -13.91 15.69
CA LYS A 49 -0.27 -13.35 16.59
C LYS A 49 0.26 -13.03 17.98
N ARG A 50 1.12 -13.90 18.57
CA ARG A 50 1.72 -13.69 19.88
C ARG A 50 2.59 -12.44 19.93
N LYS A 51 3.44 -12.23 18.92
CA LYS A 51 4.30 -11.05 18.84
C LYS A 51 3.49 -9.78 18.58
N LEU A 52 2.45 -9.85 17.75
CA LEU A 52 1.55 -8.73 17.51
C LEU A 52 0.76 -8.36 18.77
N ALA A 53 0.27 -9.35 19.53
CA ALA A 53 -0.39 -9.11 20.82
C ALA A 53 0.56 -8.44 21.83
N GLN A 54 1.83 -8.81 21.83
CA GLN A 54 2.84 -8.16 22.67
C GLN A 54 2.98 -6.68 22.35
N LEU A 55 3.04 -6.30 21.06
CA LEU A 55 3.11 -4.89 20.66
C LEU A 55 1.90 -4.07 21.15
N VAL A 56 0.70 -4.66 21.11
CA VAL A 56 -0.52 -4.04 21.63
C VAL A 56 -0.46 -3.91 23.16
N ASN A 57 -0.12 -4.98 23.86
CA ASN A 57 -0.09 -5.01 25.32
C ASN A 57 0.98 -4.07 25.92
N GLU A 58 2.11 -3.91 25.25
CA GLU A 58 3.19 -3.01 25.64
C GLU A 58 2.95 -1.55 25.21
N GLY A 59 1.82 -1.25 24.55
CA GLY A 59 1.51 0.10 24.09
C GLY A 59 2.42 0.63 22.97
N LYS A 60 3.11 -0.26 22.23
CA LYS A 60 3.95 0.12 21.08
C LYS A 60 3.14 0.53 19.88
N VAL A 61 1.91 0.05 19.78
CA VAL A 61 0.90 0.39 18.79
C VAL A 61 -0.42 0.70 19.49
N ASN A 62 -1.30 1.46 18.84
CA ASN A 62 -2.55 1.92 19.45
C ASN A 62 -3.65 0.85 19.53
N GLY A 63 -3.42 -0.31 18.92
CA GLY A 63 -4.37 -1.42 18.92
C GLY A 63 -4.19 -2.33 17.70
N TRP A 64 -5.10 -3.29 17.56
CA TRP A 64 -5.07 -4.23 16.44
C TRP A 64 -5.39 -3.60 15.08
N ASP A 65 -5.99 -2.43 15.08
CA ASP A 65 -6.35 -1.63 13.92
C ASP A 65 -5.31 -0.55 13.59
N ASP A 66 -4.21 -0.49 14.32
CA ASP A 66 -3.12 0.44 14.02
C ASP A 66 -2.60 0.23 12.58
N PRO A 67 -2.41 1.29 11.77
CA PRO A 67 -1.92 1.17 10.39
C PRO A 67 -0.56 0.50 10.25
N ARG A 68 0.22 0.42 11.32
CA ARG A 68 1.51 -0.28 11.37
C ARG A 68 1.35 -1.80 11.51
N MET A 69 0.14 -2.26 11.88
CA MET A 69 -0.16 -3.67 12.10
C MET A 69 -0.55 -4.36 10.78
N PRO A 70 -0.03 -5.58 10.50
CA PRO A 70 -0.37 -6.34 9.30
C PRO A 70 -1.71 -7.11 9.47
N THR A 71 -2.68 -6.48 10.11
CA THR A 71 -4.05 -6.98 10.19
C THR A 71 -4.86 -6.45 9.03
N ILE A 72 -5.96 -7.13 8.67
CA ILE A 72 -6.87 -6.63 7.62
C ILE A 72 -7.35 -5.22 7.93
N VAL A 73 -7.68 -4.93 9.19
CA VAL A 73 -8.14 -3.61 9.60
C VAL A 73 -7.01 -2.58 9.56
N GLY A 74 -5.80 -2.94 10.00
CA GLY A 74 -4.62 -2.08 9.92
C GLY A 74 -4.23 -1.76 8.48
N LEU A 75 -4.21 -2.76 7.60
CA LEU A 75 -3.95 -2.58 6.17
C LEU A 75 -5.02 -1.70 5.52
N ARG A 76 -6.31 -1.91 5.84
CA ARG A 76 -7.41 -1.06 5.34
C ARG A 76 -7.22 0.40 5.75
N ARG A 77 -6.88 0.67 7.00
CA ARG A 77 -6.58 2.04 7.49
C ARG A 77 -5.34 2.64 6.83
N ARG A 78 -4.39 1.81 6.45
CA ARG A 78 -3.20 2.22 5.70
C ARG A 78 -3.48 2.50 4.22
N GLY A 79 -4.66 2.13 3.71
CA GLY A 79 -5.10 2.41 2.34
C GLY A 79 -5.10 1.20 1.41
N TYR A 80 -4.86 -0.02 1.92
CA TYR A 80 -5.00 -1.23 1.11
C TYR A 80 -6.46 -1.50 0.77
N THR A 81 -6.70 -1.83 -0.49
CA THR A 81 -8.02 -2.18 -1.01
C THR A 81 -8.24 -3.70 -0.95
N PRO A 82 -9.48 -4.18 -0.89
CA PRO A 82 -9.76 -5.62 -1.01
C PRO A 82 -9.17 -6.21 -2.30
N GLU A 83 -9.28 -5.49 -3.41
CA GLU A 83 -8.79 -5.91 -4.73
C GLU A 83 -7.26 -6.08 -4.74
N SER A 84 -6.53 -5.16 -4.09
CA SER A 84 -5.07 -5.27 -3.98
C SER A 84 -4.63 -6.50 -3.18
N LEU A 85 -5.38 -6.86 -2.13
CA LEU A 85 -5.11 -8.06 -1.33
C LEU A 85 -5.46 -9.34 -2.09
N GLN A 86 -6.55 -9.34 -2.86
CA GLN A 86 -6.90 -10.45 -3.74
C GLN A 86 -5.85 -10.64 -4.83
N LEU A 87 -5.45 -9.55 -5.50
CA LEU A 87 -4.38 -9.58 -6.50
C LEU A 87 -3.07 -10.11 -5.93
N PHE A 88 -2.75 -9.74 -4.69
CA PHE A 88 -1.58 -10.27 -4.00
C PHE A 88 -1.71 -11.78 -3.76
N ALA A 89 -2.84 -12.25 -3.26
CA ALA A 89 -3.08 -13.67 -3.03
C ALA A 89 -2.99 -14.49 -4.32
N ASP A 90 -3.54 -13.99 -5.42
CA ASP A 90 -3.47 -14.62 -6.74
C ASP A 90 -2.04 -14.66 -7.28
N ARG A 91 -1.28 -13.57 -7.10
CA ARG A 91 0.10 -13.44 -7.58
C ARG A 91 1.06 -14.37 -6.87
N ILE A 92 0.92 -14.55 -5.56
CA ILE A 92 1.78 -15.47 -4.79
C ILE A 92 1.35 -16.93 -4.94
N GLY A 93 0.07 -17.17 -5.24
CA GLY A 93 -0.52 -18.49 -5.40
C GLY A 93 -0.52 -19.33 -4.12
N VAL A 94 -0.93 -20.59 -4.26
CA VAL A 94 -0.96 -21.58 -3.17
C VAL A 94 0.08 -22.66 -3.43
N THR A 95 1.06 -22.79 -2.56
CA THR A 95 2.13 -23.79 -2.64
C THR A 95 2.23 -24.60 -1.36
N LYS A 96 2.84 -25.79 -1.41
CA LYS A 96 3.17 -26.60 -0.23
C LYS A 96 4.55 -26.32 0.34
N SER A 97 5.39 -25.63 -0.44
CA SER A 97 6.76 -25.28 -0.05
C SER A 97 6.76 -23.90 0.61
N ASP A 98 7.44 -23.79 1.75
CA ASP A 98 7.65 -22.50 2.40
C ASP A 98 8.45 -21.58 1.49
N SER A 99 7.97 -20.37 1.31
CA SER A 99 8.65 -19.33 0.52
C SER A 99 8.64 -18.01 1.29
N TRP A 100 9.64 -17.18 1.03
CA TRP A 100 9.70 -15.80 1.48
C TRP A 100 9.27 -14.89 0.34
N ILE A 101 8.25 -14.10 0.58
CA ILE A 101 7.76 -13.10 -0.37
C ILE A 101 8.26 -11.73 0.10
N ASP A 102 8.83 -10.97 -0.80
CA ASP A 102 9.24 -9.60 -0.49
C ASP A 102 8.00 -8.72 -0.27
N TYR A 103 8.07 -7.84 0.73
CA TYR A 103 6.96 -6.94 1.05
C TYR A 103 6.61 -6.00 -0.12
N SER A 104 7.61 -5.64 -0.94
CA SER A 104 7.41 -4.84 -2.15
C SER A 104 6.42 -5.48 -3.15
N THR A 105 6.26 -6.81 -3.12
CA THR A 105 5.25 -7.51 -3.94
C THR A 105 3.83 -7.10 -3.54
N LEU A 106 3.57 -7.02 -2.23
CA LEU A 106 2.29 -6.55 -1.70
C LEU A 106 2.06 -5.06 -2.03
N GLU A 107 3.09 -4.22 -1.85
CA GLU A 107 3.04 -2.80 -2.22
C GLU A 107 2.86 -2.60 -3.72
N GLY A 108 3.47 -3.46 -4.55
CA GLY A 108 3.27 -3.48 -6.00
C GLY A 108 1.82 -3.74 -6.37
N CYS A 109 1.18 -4.73 -5.74
CA CYS A 109 -0.25 -5.02 -5.96
C CYS A 109 -1.15 -3.84 -5.58
N LEU A 110 -0.84 -3.15 -4.47
CA LEU A 110 -1.55 -1.93 -4.09
C LEU A 110 -1.38 -0.83 -5.13
N ARG A 111 -0.16 -0.62 -5.61
CA ARG A 111 0.13 0.39 -6.65
C ARG A 111 -0.61 0.08 -7.93
N ASP A 112 -0.57 -1.18 -8.40
CA ASP A 112 -1.26 -1.62 -9.62
C ASP A 112 -2.77 -1.38 -9.52
N ASP A 113 -3.35 -1.59 -8.35
CA ASP A 113 -4.78 -1.35 -8.11
C ASP A 113 -5.14 0.14 -8.02
N LEU A 114 -4.32 0.94 -7.34
CA LEU A 114 -4.60 2.36 -7.13
C LEU A 114 -4.24 3.24 -8.34
N ASP A 115 -3.25 2.85 -9.15
CA ASP A 115 -2.76 3.67 -10.24
C ASP A 115 -3.86 4.11 -11.23
N PRO A 116 -4.77 3.23 -11.67
CA PRO A 116 -5.84 3.62 -12.58
C PRO A 116 -6.99 4.39 -11.95
N LYS A 117 -7.16 4.37 -10.62
CA LYS A 117 -8.39 4.88 -9.98
C LYS A 117 -8.20 5.92 -8.88
N ALA A 118 -7.00 6.04 -8.32
CA ALA A 118 -6.79 6.95 -7.20
C ALA A 118 -6.54 8.38 -7.66
N ALA A 119 -7.24 9.34 -7.08
CA ALA A 119 -6.98 10.76 -7.26
C ALA A 119 -5.53 11.10 -6.85
N ARG A 120 -4.90 12.00 -7.61
CA ARG A 120 -3.52 12.43 -7.36
C ARG A 120 -3.49 13.64 -6.43
N ALA A 121 -2.59 13.61 -5.48
CA ALA A 121 -2.27 14.74 -4.62
C ALA A 121 -0.74 14.90 -4.53
N MET A 122 -0.31 16.09 -4.11
CA MET A 122 1.09 16.34 -3.75
C MET A 122 1.16 16.42 -2.22
N ALA A 123 2.11 15.72 -1.64
CA ALA A 123 2.42 15.76 -0.22
C ALA A 123 3.91 16.01 -0.04
N VAL A 124 4.27 16.82 0.98
CA VAL A 124 5.65 17.11 1.35
C VAL A 124 5.83 16.57 2.77
N LEU A 125 6.69 15.58 2.95
CA LEU A 125 6.89 14.85 4.21
C LEU A 125 8.06 15.40 5.03
N ASP A 126 9.17 15.75 4.36
CA ASP A 126 10.34 16.41 4.98
C ASP A 126 10.52 17.79 4.35
N PRO A 127 9.75 18.82 4.82
CA PRO A 127 9.62 20.08 4.14
C PRO A 127 10.87 20.97 4.28
N VAL A 128 11.25 21.57 3.16
CA VAL A 128 12.18 22.68 3.08
C VAL A 128 11.48 23.85 2.40
N GLN A 129 11.61 25.04 2.96
CA GLN A 129 11.04 26.23 2.37
C GLN A 129 11.84 26.68 1.14
N LEU A 130 11.13 26.86 0.04
CA LEU A 130 11.66 27.48 -1.18
C LEU A 130 11.09 28.88 -1.30
N THR A 131 11.96 29.87 -1.49
CA THR A 131 11.56 31.27 -1.70
C THR A 131 11.93 31.72 -3.09
N ILE A 132 10.97 32.25 -3.84
CA ILE A 132 11.20 32.85 -5.16
C ILE A 132 11.54 34.31 -4.94
N SER A 133 12.83 34.65 -5.08
CA SER A 133 13.37 35.96 -4.70
C SER A 133 12.79 37.15 -5.48
N ASN A 134 12.53 36.96 -6.78
CA ASN A 134 12.00 37.97 -7.67
C ASN A 134 10.47 37.91 -7.86
N TRP A 135 9.74 37.18 -6.97
CA TRP A 135 8.28 37.00 -7.08
C TRP A 135 7.53 38.32 -7.04
N ASP A 136 7.84 39.15 -6.05
CA ASP A 136 7.13 40.42 -5.84
C ASP A 136 7.37 41.42 -6.98
N GLU A 137 8.56 41.41 -7.59
CA GLU A 137 8.90 42.23 -8.76
C GLU A 137 8.09 41.82 -9.99
N LEU A 138 7.91 40.52 -10.24
CA LEU A 138 7.25 39.98 -11.42
C LEU A 138 5.73 39.88 -11.29
N MET A 139 5.24 39.54 -10.11
CA MET A 139 3.85 39.20 -9.90
C MET A 139 3.12 40.24 -9.02
N GLY A 140 3.86 41.08 -8.30
CA GLY A 140 3.33 41.98 -7.28
C GLY A 140 3.39 41.40 -5.87
N GLU A 141 3.55 42.29 -4.89
CA GLU A 141 3.67 41.91 -3.48
C GLU A 141 2.38 41.20 -2.98
N GLY A 142 2.53 40.07 -2.31
CA GLY A 142 1.43 39.29 -1.76
C GLY A 142 0.56 38.57 -2.80
N THR A 143 0.89 38.65 -4.07
CA THR A 143 0.11 37.99 -5.14
C THR A 143 0.27 36.48 -5.08
N LEU A 144 -0.84 35.79 -5.30
CA LEU A 144 -0.89 34.33 -5.45
C LEU A 144 -1.42 33.99 -6.84
N ASP A 145 -0.69 33.19 -7.58
CA ASP A 145 -1.12 32.68 -8.89
C ASP A 145 -2.01 31.46 -8.74
N ASP A 146 -3.03 31.35 -9.60
CA ASP A 146 -3.94 30.20 -9.64
C ASP A 146 -3.40 29.13 -10.58
N CYS A 147 -2.88 28.07 -9.97
CA CYS A 147 -2.43 26.90 -10.68
C CYS A 147 -3.48 25.79 -10.62
N HIS A 148 -3.46 24.93 -11.61
CA HIS A 148 -4.35 23.79 -11.68
C HIS A 148 -3.62 22.54 -12.16
N ALA A 149 -4.12 21.40 -11.72
CA ALA A 149 -3.61 20.08 -12.06
C ALA A 149 -4.75 19.10 -12.27
N PRO A 150 -4.64 18.12 -13.15
CA PRO A 150 -5.66 17.10 -13.27
C PRO A 150 -5.78 16.32 -11.95
N VAL A 151 -7.00 15.98 -11.57
CA VAL A 151 -7.26 15.08 -10.43
C VAL A 151 -6.64 13.71 -10.71
N HIS A 152 -6.73 13.25 -11.96
CA HIS A 152 -6.08 12.02 -12.41
C HIS A 152 -5.52 12.20 -13.83
N PRO A 153 -4.28 11.73 -14.13
CA PRO A 153 -3.65 11.97 -15.43
C PRO A 153 -4.36 11.29 -16.61
N HIS A 154 -5.08 10.20 -16.37
CA HIS A 154 -5.76 9.40 -17.40
C HIS A 154 -7.29 9.48 -17.33
N HIS A 155 -7.85 10.23 -16.38
CA HIS A 155 -9.28 10.38 -16.14
C HIS A 155 -9.68 11.85 -16.16
N ALA A 156 -9.81 12.42 -17.36
CA ALA A 156 -10.17 13.82 -17.55
C ALA A 156 -11.56 14.15 -16.96
N GLU A 157 -12.46 13.16 -16.90
CA GLU A 157 -13.80 13.28 -16.33
C GLU A 157 -13.80 13.60 -14.82
N LEU A 158 -12.71 13.31 -14.11
CA LEU A 158 -12.55 13.68 -12.70
C LEU A 158 -12.22 15.18 -12.51
N GLY A 159 -11.99 15.90 -13.61
CA GLY A 159 -11.74 17.33 -13.57
C GLY A 159 -10.35 17.70 -13.07
N GLN A 160 -10.26 18.94 -12.56
CA GLN A 160 -9.01 19.54 -12.12
C GLN A 160 -9.10 19.98 -10.66
N ARG A 161 -7.98 19.91 -9.97
CA ARG A 161 -7.79 20.53 -8.66
C ARG A 161 -7.06 21.86 -8.83
N HIS A 162 -7.46 22.86 -8.06
CA HIS A 162 -6.88 24.19 -8.04
C HIS A 162 -6.03 24.36 -6.79
N PHE A 163 -4.93 25.09 -6.92
CA PHE A 163 -4.07 25.43 -5.80
C PHE A 163 -3.39 26.77 -6.05
N LYS A 164 -2.99 27.43 -4.97
CA LYS A 164 -2.31 28.71 -5.03
C LYS A 164 -0.79 28.49 -5.09
N PHE A 165 -0.13 29.27 -5.93
CA PHE A 165 1.31 29.33 -6.06
C PHE A 165 1.77 30.75 -5.68
N GLY A 166 2.76 30.86 -4.82
CA GLY A 166 3.22 32.16 -4.33
C GLY A 166 4.73 32.21 -4.13
N LYS A 167 5.18 33.29 -3.49
CA LYS A 167 6.59 33.54 -3.20
C LYS A 167 7.23 32.43 -2.35
N HIS A 168 6.49 31.86 -1.40
CA HIS A 168 6.97 30.84 -0.47
C HIS A 168 6.27 29.52 -0.75
N LEU A 169 7.06 28.47 -0.95
CA LEU A 169 6.61 27.11 -1.26
C LEU A 169 7.31 26.13 -0.35
N TRP A 170 6.79 24.93 -0.30
CA TRP A 170 7.40 23.81 0.41
C TRP A 170 7.76 22.71 -0.59
N ILE A 171 8.99 22.24 -0.52
CA ILE A 171 9.52 21.14 -1.34
C ILE A 171 10.08 20.05 -0.41
N GLU A 172 10.27 18.86 -0.92
CA GLU A 172 10.98 17.80 -0.20
C GLU A 172 12.47 18.17 -0.05
N ARG A 173 13.05 17.86 1.10
CA ARG A 173 14.49 18.05 1.32
C ARG A 173 15.34 17.37 0.25
N THR A 174 14.90 16.21 -0.23
CA THR A 174 15.57 15.46 -1.30
C THR A 174 15.45 16.10 -2.69
N ASP A 175 14.69 17.19 -2.82
CA ASP A 175 14.60 17.94 -4.09
C ASP A 175 15.72 18.96 -4.26
N TYR A 176 16.58 19.18 -3.26
CA TYR A 176 17.70 20.09 -3.30
C TYR A 176 19.02 19.40 -2.93
N GLU A 177 20.08 19.66 -3.68
CA GLU A 177 21.47 19.34 -3.36
C GLU A 177 22.38 20.51 -3.69
N GLU A 178 23.25 20.91 -2.76
CA GLU A 178 24.24 21.97 -2.97
C GLU A 178 25.30 21.53 -4.00
N VAL A 179 25.77 20.28 -3.84
CA VAL A 179 26.72 19.66 -4.77
C VAL A 179 26.08 18.37 -5.32
N PRO A 180 25.45 18.46 -6.50
CA PRO A 180 24.65 17.36 -7.02
C PRO A 180 25.49 16.15 -7.43
N ALA A 181 25.01 14.95 -7.09
CA ALA A 181 25.55 13.72 -7.62
C ALA A 181 25.27 13.59 -9.13
N LYS A 182 26.06 12.79 -9.84
CA LYS A 182 25.83 12.50 -11.26
C LYS A 182 24.44 11.90 -11.47
N GLY A 183 23.62 12.56 -12.30
CA GLY A 183 22.27 12.12 -12.58
C GLY A 183 21.19 12.76 -11.69
N PHE A 184 21.55 13.72 -10.85
CA PHE A 184 20.59 14.53 -10.11
C PHE A 184 20.06 15.66 -11.01
N PHE A 185 18.74 15.67 -11.26
CA PHE A 185 18.08 16.62 -12.18
C PHE A 185 17.10 17.56 -11.47
N ARG A 186 17.18 17.65 -10.13
CA ARG A 186 16.32 18.52 -9.32
C ARG A 186 17.02 19.86 -9.05
N LEU A 187 16.73 20.51 -7.95
CA LEU A 187 17.27 21.83 -7.61
C LEU A 187 18.72 21.76 -7.11
N PHE A 188 19.60 22.48 -7.77
CA PHE A 188 20.97 22.80 -7.32
C PHE A 188 21.38 24.15 -7.89
N PRO A 189 22.38 24.84 -7.33
CA PRO A 189 22.77 26.17 -7.78
C PRO A 189 23.06 26.25 -9.28
N GLY A 190 22.39 27.18 -9.96
CA GLY A 190 22.49 27.40 -11.40
C GLY A 190 21.58 26.50 -12.27
N ASN A 191 20.87 25.54 -11.70
CA ASN A 191 19.96 24.68 -12.46
C ASN A 191 18.56 25.30 -12.58
N LYS A 192 17.90 25.03 -13.71
CA LYS A 192 16.52 25.43 -13.99
C LYS A 192 15.61 24.21 -13.95
N VAL A 193 14.54 24.29 -13.18
CA VAL A 193 13.54 23.22 -13.08
C VAL A 193 12.13 23.79 -13.23
N ARG A 194 11.23 22.97 -13.78
CA ARG A 194 9.79 23.26 -13.74
C ARG A 194 9.22 22.65 -12.46
N LEU A 195 8.70 23.48 -11.58
CA LEU A 195 7.87 23.00 -10.49
C LEU A 195 6.58 22.40 -11.05
N LYS A 196 6.19 21.23 -10.54
CA LYS A 196 5.09 20.45 -11.12
C LYS A 196 3.79 21.25 -11.12
N TYR A 197 3.23 21.46 -12.30
CA TYR A 197 2.04 22.30 -12.55
C TYR A 197 2.21 23.78 -12.19
N GLY A 198 3.43 24.24 -12.00
CA GLY A 198 3.76 25.62 -11.68
C GLY A 198 4.80 26.21 -12.64
N HIS A 199 5.53 27.17 -12.13
CA HIS A 199 6.52 27.95 -12.90
C HIS A 199 7.86 27.23 -13.09
N VAL A 200 8.63 27.72 -14.06
CA VAL A 200 10.06 27.39 -14.20
C VAL A 200 10.85 28.35 -13.34
N ILE A 201 11.69 27.80 -12.50
CA ILE A 201 12.56 28.57 -11.60
C ILE A 201 14.02 28.19 -11.82
N GLU A 202 14.93 29.13 -11.53
CA GLU A 202 16.37 28.90 -11.45
C GLU A 202 16.76 28.87 -9.98
N CYS A 203 17.53 27.87 -9.59
CA CYS A 203 18.07 27.78 -8.23
C CYS A 203 19.29 28.67 -8.10
N THR A 204 19.24 29.65 -7.19
CA THR A 204 20.35 30.56 -6.92
C THR A 204 21.23 30.12 -5.75
N GLY A 205 20.81 29.09 -5.04
CA GLY A 205 21.49 28.54 -3.86
C GLY A 205 20.56 28.46 -2.63
N ALA A 206 21.11 28.03 -1.50
CA ALA A 206 20.46 27.97 -0.20
C ALA A 206 21.30 28.62 0.88
#